data_6c1437c505e67f11c43e9718b0954f4a
#
_entry.id   6c1437c505e67f11c43e9718b0954f4a
#
_cell.length_a   1.000
_cell.length_b   1.000
_cell.length_c   1.000
_cell.angle_alpha   90.00
_cell.angle_beta   90.00
_cell.angle_gamma   90.00
#
_symmetry.space_group_name_H-M   'P 1'
#
loop_
_entity.id
_entity.type
_entity.pdbx_description
1 polymer ?
#
loop_
_entity_poly.entity_id
_entity_poly.type
_entity_poly.pdbx_seq_one_letter_code
_entity_poly.pdbx_strand_id
1 'polypeptide(L)'
;MIIDSTAITPHLARKINKLVGNPFSLLARLRMGGIGSHRMCVKAYSRGFENLLQRNSNLLYSNIELRPKGIIVHISQRNHRFSWVLPYYHLAVFQSEGFTLHGNGEFIRFHTDVYFDKNKEFFARMFKAKEGNP
;
A
#
# COMPACT_ATOMS: atom_id res chain seq x y z
N MET A 1 -0.61 10.67 -0.45
CA MET A 1 -0.61 11.18 0.94
C MET A 1 0.07 10.17 1.85
N ILE A 2 1.09 10.59 2.54
CA ILE A 2 1.82 9.75 3.50
C ILE A 2 1.45 10.25 4.90
N ILE A 3 0.98 9.35 5.76
CA ILE A 3 0.51 9.70 7.09
C ILE A 3 1.06 8.75 8.15
N ASP A 4 1.23 9.27 9.37
CA ASP A 4 1.43 8.42 10.54
C ASP A 4 0.07 7.83 10.92
N SER A 5 -0.05 6.52 10.80
CA SER A 5 -1.30 5.80 11.08
C SER A 5 -1.21 4.92 12.33
N THR A 6 -0.24 5.18 13.20
CA THR A 6 -0.11 4.49 14.48
C THR A 6 -1.40 4.62 15.30
N ALA A 7 -2.03 5.81 15.23
CA ALA A 7 -3.35 6.05 15.81
C ALA A 7 -4.23 6.77 14.78
N ILE A 8 -5.29 6.09 14.32
CA ILE A 8 -6.22 6.67 13.34
C ILE A 8 -7.33 7.42 14.06
N THR A 9 -7.42 8.72 13.80
CA THR A 9 -8.53 9.55 14.28
C THR A 9 -9.70 9.50 13.29
N PRO A 10 -10.94 9.81 13.70
CA PRO A 10 -12.08 9.91 12.79
C PRO A 10 -11.85 10.91 11.65
N HIS A 11 -11.18 12.02 11.94
CA HIS A 11 -10.84 13.02 10.92
C HIS A 11 -9.91 12.43 9.85
N LEU A 12 -8.88 11.72 10.27
CA LEU A 12 -7.93 11.09 9.38
C LEU A 12 -8.58 9.99 8.54
N ALA A 13 -9.44 9.19 9.16
CA ALA A 13 -10.21 8.15 8.46
C ALA A 13 -11.08 8.75 7.35
N ARG A 14 -11.75 9.87 7.61
CA ARG A 14 -12.56 10.57 6.60
C ARG A 14 -11.71 11.07 5.44
N LYS A 15 -10.51 11.59 5.73
CA LYS A 15 -9.57 12.04 4.69
C LYS A 15 -9.15 10.89 3.78
N ILE A 16 -8.82 9.76 4.37
CA ILE A 16 -8.44 8.55 3.64
C ILE A 16 -9.60 8.09 2.75
N ASN A 17 -10.80 8.00 3.32
CA ASN A 17 -11.99 7.53 2.60
C ASN A 17 -12.35 8.46 1.43
N LYS A 18 -12.11 9.74 1.57
CA LYS A 18 -12.34 10.71 0.49
C LYS A 18 -11.41 10.46 -0.71
N LEU A 19 -10.17 10.07 -0.43
CA LEU A 19 -9.16 9.85 -1.48
C LEU A 19 -9.31 8.50 -2.19
N VAL A 20 -9.55 7.44 -1.44
CA VAL A 20 -9.51 6.06 -1.96
C VAL A 20 -10.82 5.30 -1.80
N GLY A 21 -11.84 5.95 -1.27
CA GLY A 21 -13.14 5.33 -1.02
C GLY A 21 -13.21 4.68 0.35
N ASN A 22 -14.44 4.36 0.75
CA ASN A 22 -14.68 3.70 2.03
C ASN A 22 -14.13 2.27 2.03
N PRO A 23 -13.78 1.71 3.21
CA PRO A 23 -13.39 0.31 3.28
C PRO A 23 -14.50 -0.59 2.72
N PHE A 24 -14.11 -1.67 2.05
CA PHE A 24 -15.07 -2.65 1.56
C PHE A 24 -15.83 -3.29 2.73
N SER A 25 -17.12 -3.56 2.52
CA SER A 25 -17.93 -4.29 3.49
C SER A 25 -17.40 -5.72 3.66
N LEU A 26 -17.77 -6.37 4.77
CA LEU A 26 -17.36 -7.74 5.02
C LEU A 26 -17.81 -8.69 3.89
N LEU A 27 -19.02 -8.49 3.39
CA LEU A 27 -19.55 -9.31 2.28
C LEU A 27 -18.74 -9.10 0.99
N ALA A 28 -18.39 -7.85 0.68
CA ALA A 28 -17.57 -7.53 -0.49
C ALA A 28 -16.17 -8.15 -0.37
N ARG A 29 -15.56 -8.11 0.82
CA ARG A 29 -14.26 -8.75 1.08
C ARG A 29 -14.30 -10.25 0.79
N LEU A 30 -15.37 -10.91 1.23
CA LEU A 30 -15.54 -12.34 0.99
C LEU A 30 -15.68 -12.65 -0.51
N ARG A 31 -16.45 -11.84 -1.23
CA ARG A 31 -16.63 -12.01 -2.69
C ARG A 31 -15.35 -11.77 -3.48
N MET A 32 -14.51 -10.86 -3.02
CA MET A 32 -13.25 -10.50 -3.68
C MET A 32 -12.12 -11.49 -3.40
N GLY A 33 -12.27 -12.38 -2.42
CA GLY A 33 -11.19 -13.25 -1.98
C GLY A 33 -10.18 -12.54 -1.07
N GLY A 34 -10.62 -11.45 -0.41
CA GLY A 34 -9.78 -10.65 0.49
C GLY A 34 -9.32 -9.35 -0.13
N ILE A 35 -9.02 -8.36 0.71
CA ILE A 35 -8.59 -7.02 0.30
C ILE A 35 -7.16 -6.68 0.70
N GLY A 36 -6.52 -7.53 1.50
CA GLY A 36 -5.18 -7.30 2.01
C GLY A 36 -4.14 -8.22 1.39
N SER A 37 -2.95 -7.70 1.13
CA SER A 37 -1.82 -8.51 0.73
C SER A 37 -1.21 -9.22 1.93
N HIS A 38 -0.44 -10.26 1.66
CA HIS A 38 0.50 -10.79 2.62
C HIS A 38 1.63 -9.78 2.83
N ARG A 39 2.30 -9.88 3.95
CA ARG A 39 3.42 -9.04 4.33
C ARG A 39 4.59 -9.19 3.35
N MET A 40 5.18 -8.07 2.97
CA MET A 40 6.32 -8.00 2.06
C MET A 40 7.43 -7.17 2.68
N CYS A 41 8.66 -7.40 2.24
CA CYS A 41 9.80 -6.60 2.67
C CYS A 41 10.04 -5.45 1.71
N VAL A 42 10.28 -4.26 2.26
CA VAL A 42 10.61 -3.07 1.48
C VAL A 42 12.12 -3.05 1.21
N LYS A 43 12.49 -2.92 -0.06
CA LYS A 43 13.89 -2.85 -0.50
C LYS A 43 14.40 -1.42 -0.58
N ALA A 44 13.57 -0.52 -1.08
CA ALA A 44 13.94 0.88 -1.26
C ALA A 44 12.69 1.75 -1.21
N TYR A 45 12.89 3.01 -0.87
CA TYR A 45 11.80 4.00 -0.81
C TYR A 45 12.33 5.39 -1.12
N SER A 46 11.44 6.28 -1.55
CA SER A 46 11.79 7.66 -1.90
C SER A 46 11.96 8.55 -0.67
N ARG A 47 12.46 9.77 -0.92
CA ARG A 47 12.76 10.75 0.13
C ARG A 47 11.59 11.13 1.03
N GLY A 48 10.36 11.10 0.51
CA GLY A 48 9.17 11.43 1.29
C GLY A 48 8.96 10.50 2.49
N PHE A 49 9.55 9.32 2.45
CA PHE A 49 9.49 8.36 3.56
C PHE A 49 10.67 8.47 4.52
N GLU A 50 11.78 9.07 4.11
CA GLU A 50 13.02 9.13 4.92
C GLU A 50 12.84 9.81 6.27
N ASN A 51 12.02 10.86 6.32
CA ASN A 51 11.77 11.60 7.56
C ASN A 51 10.92 10.82 8.56
N LEU A 52 10.16 9.85 8.08
CA LEU A 52 9.23 9.06 8.88
C LEU A 52 9.85 7.74 9.32
N LEU A 53 10.77 7.20 8.53
CA LEU A 53 11.38 5.90 8.76
C LEU A 53 12.78 6.07 9.32
N GLN A 54 13.10 5.32 10.37
CA GLN A 54 14.42 5.34 10.98
C GLN A 54 15.42 4.57 10.11
N ARG A 55 16.52 5.23 9.73
CA ARG A 55 17.55 4.66 8.85
C ARG A 55 18.20 3.38 9.36
N ASN A 56 18.24 3.20 10.69
CA ASN A 56 18.94 2.10 11.33
C ASN A 56 18.06 0.87 11.56
N SER A 57 16.85 0.84 11.06
CA SER A 57 16.04 -0.35 11.20
C SER A 57 16.35 -1.32 10.07
N ASN A 58 16.66 -2.54 10.45
CA ASN A 58 17.14 -3.56 9.53
C ASN A 58 16.09 -4.07 8.56
N LEU A 59 14.80 -4.03 8.95
CA LEU A 59 13.73 -4.57 8.13
C LEU A 59 12.49 -3.68 8.21
N LEU A 60 12.00 -3.31 7.03
CA LEU A 60 10.72 -2.66 6.88
C LEU A 60 9.75 -3.64 6.24
N TYR A 61 8.59 -3.78 6.84
CA TYR A 61 7.54 -4.65 6.33
C TYR A 61 6.38 -3.81 5.82
N SER A 62 5.75 -4.29 4.78
CA SER A 62 4.64 -3.61 4.17
C SER A 62 3.55 -4.59 3.78
N ASN A 63 2.31 -4.15 3.85
CA ASN A 63 1.18 -4.83 3.24
C ASN A 63 0.29 -3.78 2.58
N ILE A 64 -0.48 -4.22 1.60
CA ILE A 64 -1.33 -3.33 0.80
C ILE A 64 -2.78 -3.68 1.05
N GLU A 65 -3.61 -2.66 1.22
CA GLU A 65 -5.05 -2.78 1.36
C GLU A 65 -5.73 -2.23 0.12
N LEU A 66 -6.62 -3.01 -0.49
CA LEU A 66 -7.44 -2.54 -1.60
C LEU A 66 -8.60 -1.69 -1.10
N ARG A 67 -8.85 -0.61 -1.80
CA ARG A 67 -10.01 0.28 -1.61
C ARG A 67 -10.73 0.45 -2.95
N PRO A 68 -11.98 0.95 -2.95
CA PRO A 68 -12.71 1.13 -4.21
C PRO A 68 -12.03 2.02 -5.24
N LYS A 69 -11.30 3.05 -4.80
CA LYS A 69 -10.68 4.04 -5.69
C LYS A 69 -9.17 4.13 -5.56
N GLY A 70 -8.55 3.20 -4.86
CA GLY A 70 -7.12 3.23 -4.67
C GLY A 70 -6.62 2.13 -3.77
N ILE A 71 -5.40 2.31 -3.29
CA ILE A 71 -4.76 1.40 -2.35
C ILE A 71 -4.22 2.18 -1.16
N ILE A 72 -4.02 1.47 -0.06
CA ILE A 72 -3.26 1.98 1.07
C ILE A 72 -2.08 1.04 1.26
N VAL A 73 -0.88 1.59 1.16
CA VAL A 73 0.35 0.85 1.44
C VAL A 73 0.71 1.11 2.90
N HIS A 74 0.49 0.12 3.73
CA HIS A 74 0.82 0.19 5.16
C HIS A 74 2.27 -0.23 5.35
N ILE A 75 3.03 0.57 6.11
CA ILE A 75 4.43 0.32 6.40
C ILE A 75 4.58 0.24 7.90
N SER A 76 5.13 -0.86 8.38
CA SER A 76 5.34 -1.09 9.81
C SER A 76 6.83 -1.06 10.14
N GLN A 77 7.18 -0.27 11.16
CA GLN A 77 8.52 -0.18 11.70
C GLN A 77 8.42 -0.16 13.22
N ARG A 78 8.79 -1.25 13.88
CA ARG A 78 8.65 -1.40 15.33
C ARG A 78 7.21 -1.13 15.77
N ASN A 79 6.99 -0.15 16.66
CA ASN A 79 5.67 0.22 17.18
C ASN A 79 4.99 1.31 16.36
N HIS A 80 5.62 1.76 15.28
CA HIS A 80 5.07 2.80 14.42
C HIS A 80 4.49 2.21 13.16
N ARG A 81 3.41 2.82 12.68
CA ARG A 81 2.77 2.46 11.43
C ARG A 81 2.56 3.71 10.60
N PHE A 82 2.96 3.63 9.35
CA PHE A 82 2.75 4.69 8.36
C PHE A 82 1.89 4.14 7.25
N SER A 83 1.11 5.02 6.64
CA SER A 83 0.25 4.63 5.52
C SER A 83 0.43 5.59 4.37
N TRP A 84 0.65 5.03 3.19
CA TRP A 84 0.72 5.77 1.93
C TRP A 84 -0.61 5.53 1.20
N VAL A 85 -1.42 6.57 1.17
CA VAL A 85 -2.77 6.52 0.56
C VAL A 85 -2.65 6.96 -0.88
N LEU A 86 -2.98 6.07 -1.81
CA LEU A 86 -2.68 6.26 -3.22
C LEU A 86 -3.89 5.92 -4.09
N PRO A 87 -4.58 6.95 -4.63
CA PRO A 87 -5.65 6.72 -5.61
C PRO A 87 -5.12 5.99 -6.85
N TYR A 88 -5.94 5.16 -7.48
CA TYR A 88 -5.51 4.39 -8.67
C TYR A 88 -5.02 5.27 -9.81
N TYR A 89 -5.60 6.45 -9.98
CA TYR A 89 -5.19 7.36 -11.07
C TYR A 89 -3.79 7.94 -10.88
N HIS A 90 -3.23 7.85 -9.68
CA HIS A 90 -1.83 8.24 -9.41
C HIS A 90 -0.88 7.05 -9.39
N LEU A 91 -1.41 5.83 -9.34
CA LEU A 91 -0.60 4.63 -9.19
C LEU A 91 0.01 4.18 -10.51
N ALA A 92 1.32 4.02 -10.52
CA ALA A 92 2.04 3.36 -11.61
C ALA A 92 2.88 2.22 -11.03
N VAL A 93 2.95 1.11 -11.72
CA VAL A 93 3.68 -0.07 -11.28
C VAL A 93 4.76 -0.40 -12.31
N PHE A 94 6.00 -0.54 -11.84
CA PHE A 94 7.14 -0.89 -12.67
C PHE A 94 7.71 -2.23 -12.22
N GLN A 95 7.91 -3.13 -13.18
CA GLN A 95 8.38 -4.49 -12.92
C GLN A 95 9.71 -4.82 -13.60
N SER A 96 10.36 -3.84 -14.23
CA SER A 96 11.59 -4.07 -15.00
C SER A 96 12.81 -4.43 -14.12
N GLU A 97 12.88 -3.88 -12.92
CA GLU A 97 13.98 -4.13 -11.98
C GLU A 97 13.44 -4.43 -10.58
N GLY A 98 12.67 -5.51 -10.48
CA GLY A 98 11.94 -5.82 -9.27
C GLY A 98 10.51 -5.34 -9.36
N PHE A 99 9.89 -5.02 -8.25
CA PHE A 99 8.49 -4.57 -8.20
C PHE A 99 8.42 -3.23 -7.47
N THR A 100 8.04 -2.18 -8.18
CA THR A 100 8.03 -0.82 -7.63
C THR A 100 6.67 -0.17 -7.84
N LEU A 101 6.12 0.39 -6.76
CA LEU A 101 4.93 1.23 -6.81
C LEU A 101 5.37 2.69 -6.85
N HIS A 102 4.82 3.46 -7.79
CA HIS A 102 5.05 4.90 -7.90
C HIS A 102 3.74 5.65 -7.79
N GLY A 103 3.78 6.82 -7.19
CA GLY A 103 2.64 7.73 -7.16
C GLY A 103 2.98 9.04 -6.47
N ASN A 104 2.47 10.15 -7.00
CA ASN A 104 2.66 11.48 -6.43
C ASN A 104 4.11 11.85 -6.15
N GLY A 105 5.04 11.44 -7.03
CA GLY A 105 6.46 11.74 -6.87
C GLY A 105 7.19 10.85 -5.89
N GLU A 106 6.53 9.86 -5.31
CA GLU A 106 7.10 8.94 -4.34
C GLU A 106 7.14 7.52 -4.88
N PHE A 107 7.97 6.65 -4.31
CA PHE A 107 8.00 5.25 -4.67
C PHE A 107 8.35 4.34 -3.50
N ILE A 108 7.91 3.09 -3.60
CA ILE A 108 8.31 1.98 -2.74
C ILE A 108 8.64 0.80 -3.64
N ARG A 109 9.81 0.21 -3.44
CA ARG A 109 10.24 -1.01 -4.12
C ARG A 109 10.29 -2.16 -3.13
N PHE A 110 9.72 -3.29 -3.51
CA PHE A 110 9.69 -4.49 -2.68
C PHE A 110 10.78 -5.47 -3.09
N HIS A 111 11.27 -6.24 -2.13
CA HIS A 111 12.07 -7.43 -2.43
C HIS A 111 11.17 -8.45 -3.12
N THR A 112 11.66 -9.04 -4.22
CA THR A 112 10.94 -10.10 -4.95
C THR A 112 11.40 -11.47 -4.46
N ASP A 113 11.09 -11.77 -3.21
CA ASP A 113 11.43 -13.01 -2.53
C ASP A 113 10.22 -13.95 -2.42
N VAL A 114 10.34 -15.03 -1.62
CA VAL A 114 9.23 -15.98 -1.43
C VAL A 114 8.01 -15.33 -0.79
N TYR A 115 8.19 -14.32 0.05
CA TYR A 115 7.07 -13.60 0.67
C TYR A 115 6.33 -12.76 -0.36
N PHE A 116 7.05 -12.14 -1.25
CA PHE A 116 6.46 -11.40 -2.37
C PHE A 116 5.66 -12.33 -3.29
N ASP A 117 6.19 -13.50 -3.60
CA ASP A 117 5.58 -14.45 -4.51
C ASP A 117 4.21 -14.97 -4.04
N LYS A 118 3.95 -14.91 -2.74
CA LYS A 118 2.64 -15.27 -2.17
C LYS A 118 1.53 -14.30 -2.56
N ASN A 119 1.87 -13.16 -3.15
CA ASN A 119 0.92 -12.09 -3.46
C ASN A 119 0.50 -12.03 -4.93
N LYS A 120 0.77 -13.06 -5.72
CA LYS A 120 0.40 -13.10 -7.14
C LYS A 120 -1.08 -12.81 -7.39
N GLU A 121 -1.94 -13.49 -6.66
CA GLU A 121 -3.40 -13.33 -6.80
C GLU A 121 -3.84 -11.94 -6.32
N PHE A 122 -3.24 -11.44 -5.25
CA PHE A 122 -3.52 -10.11 -4.75
C PHE A 122 -3.19 -9.05 -5.80
N PHE A 123 -2.01 -9.12 -6.41
CA PHE A 123 -1.60 -8.16 -7.43
C PHE A 123 -2.48 -8.24 -8.67
N ALA A 124 -2.94 -9.44 -9.04
CA ALA A 124 -3.90 -9.58 -10.15
C ALA A 124 -5.20 -8.83 -9.84
N ARG A 125 -5.71 -8.91 -8.62
CA ARG A 125 -6.89 -8.14 -8.18
C ARG A 125 -6.62 -6.64 -8.18
N MET A 126 -5.45 -6.24 -7.72
CA MET A 126 -5.05 -4.82 -7.70
C MET A 126 -5.00 -4.24 -9.11
N PHE A 127 -4.37 -4.93 -10.06
CA PHE A 127 -4.31 -4.49 -11.46
C PHE A 127 -5.70 -4.39 -12.08
N LYS A 128 -6.56 -5.36 -11.81
CA LYS A 128 -7.94 -5.33 -12.29
C LYS A 128 -8.71 -4.14 -11.74
N ALA A 129 -8.57 -3.85 -10.45
CA ALA A 129 -9.20 -2.70 -9.82
C ALA A 129 -8.68 -1.39 -10.42
N LYS A 130 -7.38 -1.30 -10.68
CA LYS A 130 -6.78 -0.12 -11.32
C LYS A 130 -7.32 0.10 -12.73
N GLU A 131 -7.50 -0.95 -13.52
CA GLU A 131 -8.08 -0.84 -14.86
C GLU A 131 -9.49 -0.27 -14.83
N GLY A 132 -10.29 -0.62 -13.84
CA GLY A 132 -11.63 -0.08 -13.67
C GLY A 132 -11.66 1.37 -13.17
N ASN A 133 -10.50 1.95 -12.80
CA ASN A 133 -10.37 3.31 -12.26
C ASN A 133 -9.17 4.03 -12.89
N PRO A 134 -9.21 4.27 -14.19
CA PRO A 134 -8.08 4.88 -14.89
C PRO A 134 -7.82 6.34 -14.49
#